data_c6c5662dfcdc64849fe00f5a4af6488a
#
_entry.id   c6c5662dfcdc64849fe00f5a4af6488a
#
_cell.length_a   1.000
_cell.length_b   1.000
_cell.length_c   1.000
_cell.angle_alpha   90.00
_cell.angle_beta   90.00
_cell.angle_gamma   90.00
#
_symmetry.space_group_name_H-M   'P 1'
#
loop_
_entity.id
_entity.type
_entity.pdbx_description
1 polymer ?
#
loop_
_entity_poly.entity_id
_entity_poly.type
_entity_poly.pdbx_seq_one_letter_code
_entity_poly.pdbx_strand_id
1 'polypeptide(L)'
;MPIPTGHAPRSGRRLAAVGVGLAALAVPLWAVGMTVWQPLTEPVGPWSERLPEASTYWARDLRFLALMAVASGLVLAGAGRRSWLVPAVLLGGGALAVDVAVDRVDPTGPGATALLVVAGWLAVGSTVASAVRRDGATGVDGPRRADGTGPGDAPGGAGLAGAASVAGPDRTVGPADPHRPVGVAGRDRAVLAGAAAVAAVLALTAVLTRSPTGREPALDPAALVTALLLLAVTVTGAAAAAPARGRRRLTAATGVAVTGGIGLPLVRLVGPADRLVPAALLGAVLLLGVTLLTRPALPARRYLVLGAVALLAPAVLWHVASLVSAVLSPGAPLTALAGNSPVGGGDPDVLTSLAGLVAGLGTALALARVAGVPGRPAHRPAPSAGGSARPASAERRYP
;
A
#
# COMPACT_ATOMS: atom_id res chain seq x y z
N MET A 1 -11.66 40.31 -12.26
CA MET A 1 -11.60 38.87 -12.58
C MET A 1 -11.33 38.10 -11.31
N PRO A 2 -12.19 37.17 -10.85
CA PRO A 2 -11.92 36.36 -9.66
C PRO A 2 -10.87 35.30 -10.00
N ILE A 3 -9.80 35.24 -9.20
CA ILE A 3 -8.76 34.23 -9.28
C ILE A 3 -9.41 32.88 -8.93
N PRO A 4 -9.36 31.86 -9.79
CA PRO A 4 -9.91 30.56 -9.46
C PRO A 4 -9.09 29.96 -8.31
N THR A 5 -9.65 29.98 -7.11
CA THR A 5 -9.10 29.24 -5.96
C THR A 5 -9.13 27.75 -6.30
N GLY A 6 -7.96 27.21 -6.62
CA GLY A 6 -7.76 25.80 -6.99
C GLY A 6 -8.14 24.88 -5.83
N HIS A 7 -9.42 24.51 -5.78
CA HIS A 7 -9.91 23.53 -4.82
C HIS A 7 -9.30 22.17 -5.17
N ALA A 8 -8.40 21.67 -4.32
CA ALA A 8 -7.93 20.29 -4.41
C ALA A 8 -9.15 19.36 -4.52
N PRO A 9 -9.15 18.41 -5.47
CA PRO A 9 -10.31 17.59 -5.72
C PRO A 9 -10.74 16.84 -4.42
N ARG A 10 -12.01 16.97 -4.06
CA ARG A 10 -12.63 16.43 -2.82
C ARG A 10 -12.27 14.96 -2.56
N SER A 11 -11.96 14.18 -3.60
CA SER A 11 -11.56 12.77 -3.50
C SER A 11 -10.21 12.55 -2.80
N GLY A 12 -9.23 13.43 -2.99
CA GLY A 12 -7.92 13.33 -2.34
C GLY A 12 -8.00 13.53 -0.83
N ARG A 13 -8.80 14.50 -0.38
CA ARG A 13 -9.01 14.77 1.05
C ARG A 13 -9.69 13.59 1.76
N ARG A 14 -10.65 12.92 1.13
CA ARG A 14 -11.32 11.74 1.69
C ARG A 14 -10.35 10.58 1.85
N LEU A 15 -9.51 10.31 0.87
CA LEU A 15 -8.51 9.24 0.97
C LEU A 15 -7.50 9.53 2.08
N ALA A 16 -7.04 10.77 2.18
CA ALA A 16 -6.14 11.18 3.25
C ALA A 16 -6.79 10.98 4.64
N ALA A 17 -8.04 11.41 4.81
CA ALA A 17 -8.76 11.23 6.07
C ALA A 17 -8.94 9.74 6.43
N VAL A 18 -9.30 8.89 5.46
CA VAL A 18 -9.43 7.44 5.69
C VAL A 18 -8.07 6.81 6.04
N GLY A 19 -7.00 7.15 5.32
CA GLY A 19 -5.66 6.62 5.59
C GLY A 19 -5.14 7.01 6.98
N VAL A 20 -5.31 8.29 7.36
CA VAL A 20 -4.97 8.76 8.72
C VAL A 20 -5.85 8.08 9.77
N GLY A 21 -7.15 7.92 9.51
CA GLY A 21 -8.07 7.24 10.41
C GLY A 21 -7.67 5.78 10.66
N LEU A 22 -7.30 5.04 9.60
CA LEU A 22 -6.82 3.65 9.74
C LEU A 22 -5.51 3.58 10.52
N ALA A 23 -4.56 4.49 10.25
CA ALA A 23 -3.33 4.58 11.03
C ALA A 23 -3.61 4.91 12.50
N ALA A 24 -4.53 5.83 12.77
CA ALA A 24 -4.93 6.21 14.13
C ALA A 24 -5.63 5.08 14.88
N LEU A 25 -6.40 4.22 14.19
CA LEU A 25 -7.03 3.02 14.77
C LEU A 25 -6.03 1.91 15.07
N ALA A 26 -4.93 1.81 14.30
CA ALA A 26 -3.89 0.82 14.55
C ALA A 26 -3.07 1.13 15.82
N VAL A 27 -2.94 2.39 16.20
CA VAL A 27 -2.19 2.81 17.40
C VAL A 27 -2.75 2.22 18.70
N PRO A 28 -4.05 2.36 19.02
CA PRO A 28 -4.61 1.71 20.22
C PRO A 28 -4.46 0.19 20.18
N LEU A 29 -4.56 -0.43 19.01
CA LEU A 29 -4.36 -1.87 18.86
C LEU A 29 -2.94 -2.29 19.25
N TRP A 30 -1.94 -1.53 18.82
CA TRP A 30 -0.55 -1.70 19.25
C TRP A 30 -0.37 -1.50 20.75
N ALA A 31 -0.93 -0.43 21.32
CA ALA A 31 -0.82 -0.11 22.74
C ALA A 31 -1.47 -1.20 23.62
N VAL A 32 -2.66 -1.68 23.25
CA VAL A 32 -3.31 -2.83 23.91
C VAL A 32 -2.49 -4.11 23.76
N GLY A 33 -1.88 -4.30 22.59
CA GLY A 33 -0.93 -5.40 22.36
C GLY A 33 0.20 -5.42 23.39
N MET A 34 0.75 -4.24 23.69
CA MET A 34 1.85 -4.07 24.63
C MET A 34 1.39 -4.27 26.09
N THR A 35 0.31 -3.64 26.49
CA THR A 35 -0.06 -3.50 27.90
C THR A 35 -1.05 -4.54 28.41
N VAL A 36 -1.73 -5.26 27.51
CA VAL A 36 -2.75 -6.25 27.85
C VAL A 36 -2.44 -7.60 27.27
N TRP A 37 -2.13 -7.72 25.95
CA TRP A 37 -1.92 -9.04 25.36
C TRP A 37 -0.55 -9.61 25.69
N GLN A 38 0.50 -8.79 25.73
CA GLN A 38 1.84 -9.22 26.11
C GLN A 38 1.84 -9.90 27.49
N PRO A 39 1.36 -9.28 28.58
CA PRO A 39 1.31 -9.91 29.89
C PRO A 39 0.46 -11.20 29.96
N LEU A 40 -0.54 -11.34 29.06
CA LEU A 40 -1.37 -12.55 29.01
C LEU A 40 -0.68 -13.72 28.31
N THR A 41 0.33 -13.45 27.49
CA THR A 41 1.05 -14.44 26.68
C THR A 41 2.45 -14.72 27.19
N GLU A 42 2.95 -13.88 28.08
CA GLU A 42 4.24 -14.09 28.70
C GLU A 42 4.22 -15.34 29.59
N PRO A 43 5.30 -16.13 29.53
CA PRO A 43 5.47 -17.25 30.41
C PRO A 43 5.60 -16.78 31.84
N VAL A 44 4.69 -17.23 32.70
CA VAL A 44 4.71 -16.95 34.13
C VAL A 44 5.26 -18.17 34.87
N GLY A 45 6.49 -18.05 35.31
CA GLY A 45 7.15 -19.07 36.15
C GLY A 45 7.86 -20.21 35.38
N PRO A 46 8.54 -21.12 36.08
CA PRO A 46 9.49 -22.09 35.50
C PRO A 46 8.85 -23.15 34.59
N TRP A 47 7.52 -23.23 34.54
CA TRP A 47 6.78 -24.21 33.74
C TRP A 47 6.22 -23.69 32.43
N SER A 48 6.18 -22.38 32.26
CA SER A 48 5.61 -21.70 31.11
C SER A 48 6.44 -21.92 29.82
N GLU A 49 7.75 -22.16 29.99
CA GLU A 49 8.67 -22.51 28.90
C GLU A 49 8.40 -23.88 28.27
N ARG A 50 7.58 -24.70 28.92
CA ARG A 50 7.30 -26.09 28.55
C ARG A 50 5.91 -26.29 27.94
N LEU A 51 5.14 -25.24 27.72
CA LEU A 51 3.84 -25.37 27.05
C LEU A 51 4.09 -25.73 25.57
N PRO A 52 3.82 -27.00 25.17
CA PRO A 52 3.95 -27.38 23.77
C PRO A 52 3.03 -26.52 22.94
N GLU A 53 3.51 -26.00 21.81
CA GLU A 53 2.76 -25.20 20.84
C GLU A 53 2.45 -23.75 21.26
N ALA A 54 2.94 -23.25 22.37
CA ALA A 54 2.76 -21.86 22.75
C ALA A 54 3.65 -20.93 21.92
N SER A 55 3.07 -20.09 21.08
CA SER A 55 3.81 -18.97 20.50
C SER A 55 3.90 -17.85 21.54
N THR A 56 4.98 -17.80 22.29
CA THR A 56 5.25 -16.73 23.26
C THR A 56 5.39 -15.36 22.58
N TYR A 57 5.70 -15.37 21.29
CA TYR A 57 5.85 -14.16 20.49
C TYR A 57 4.56 -13.70 19.78
N TRP A 58 3.44 -14.35 20.04
CA TRP A 58 2.15 -14.04 19.39
C TRP A 58 1.72 -12.58 19.58
N ALA A 59 1.81 -12.05 20.80
CA ALA A 59 1.47 -10.65 21.08
C ALA A 59 2.40 -9.68 20.34
N ARG A 60 3.70 -9.99 20.26
CA ARG A 60 4.69 -9.23 19.50
C ARG A 60 4.39 -9.23 18.01
N ASP A 61 4.03 -10.38 17.45
CA ASP A 61 3.61 -10.47 16.05
C ASP A 61 2.40 -9.60 15.74
N LEU A 62 1.38 -9.60 16.60
CA LEU A 62 0.20 -8.73 16.41
C LEU A 62 0.55 -7.25 16.55
N ARG A 63 1.44 -6.88 17.48
CA ARG A 63 1.93 -5.50 17.61
C ARG A 63 2.65 -5.04 16.34
N PHE A 64 3.53 -5.89 15.79
CA PHE A 64 4.23 -5.59 14.54
C PHE A 64 3.28 -5.45 13.36
N LEU A 65 2.26 -6.31 13.27
CA LEU A 65 1.21 -6.17 12.25
C LEU A 65 0.41 -4.87 12.41
N ALA A 66 0.12 -4.45 13.64
CA ALA A 66 -0.52 -3.16 13.91
C ALA A 66 0.37 -1.98 13.47
N LEU A 67 1.68 -2.02 13.75
CA LEU A 67 2.62 -0.99 13.28
C LEU A 67 2.75 -0.97 11.75
N MET A 68 2.71 -2.13 11.10
CA MET A 68 2.65 -2.20 9.62
C MET A 68 1.34 -1.63 9.08
N ALA A 69 0.22 -1.78 9.80
CA ALA A 69 -1.04 -1.12 9.45
C ALA A 69 -0.95 0.40 9.60
N VAL A 70 -0.25 0.94 10.62
CA VAL A 70 0.03 2.38 10.74
C VAL A 70 0.78 2.88 9.50
N ALA A 71 1.90 2.24 9.15
CA ALA A 71 2.70 2.62 7.99
C ALA A 71 1.90 2.56 6.69
N SER A 72 1.13 1.49 6.49
CA SER A 72 0.27 1.31 5.31
C SER A 72 -0.84 2.35 5.24
N GLY A 73 -1.45 2.69 6.37
CA GLY A 73 -2.45 3.78 6.48
C GLY A 73 -1.87 5.14 6.07
N LEU A 74 -0.63 5.44 6.46
CA LEU A 74 0.05 6.67 6.07
C LEU A 74 0.41 6.69 4.58
N VAL A 75 0.84 5.57 4.00
CA VAL A 75 1.03 5.45 2.53
C VAL A 75 -0.28 5.72 1.80
N LEU A 76 -1.40 5.23 2.32
CA LEU A 76 -2.74 5.50 1.80
C LEU A 76 -3.09 6.98 1.91
N ALA A 77 -2.85 7.61 3.06
CA ALA A 77 -3.10 9.02 3.30
C ALA A 77 -2.37 9.91 2.28
N GLY A 78 -1.14 9.53 1.95
CA GLY A 78 -0.33 10.18 0.93
C GLY A 78 -0.73 9.87 -0.51
N ALA A 79 -1.73 9.03 -0.73
CA ALA A 79 -2.10 8.55 -2.07
C ALA A 79 -0.94 7.93 -2.86
N GLY A 80 0.00 7.27 -2.17
CA GLY A 80 1.19 6.64 -2.74
C GLY A 80 2.33 7.59 -3.11
N ARG A 81 2.22 8.88 -2.80
CA ARG A 81 3.26 9.88 -3.10
C ARG A 81 4.54 9.61 -2.32
N ARG A 82 5.69 9.82 -2.97
CA ARG A 82 7.01 9.58 -2.36
C ARG A 82 7.26 10.44 -1.11
N SER A 83 6.73 11.66 -1.08
CA SER A 83 6.80 12.56 0.08
C SER A 83 6.19 11.96 1.35
N TRP A 84 5.25 11.03 1.22
CA TRP A 84 4.60 10.30 2.31
C TRP A 84 5.19 8.91 2.52
N LEU A 85 5.66 8.25 1.46
CA LEU A 85 6.21 6.89 1.54
C LEU A 85 7.43 6.84 2.47
N VAL A 86 8.39 7.76 2.28
CA VAL A 86 9.61 7.79 3.10
C VAL A 86 9.31 8.03 4.58
N PRO A 87 8.52 9.07 4.97
CA PRO A 87 8.12 9.25 6.37
C PRO A 87 7.36 8.06 6.95
N ALA A 88 6.46 7.42 6.17
CA ALA A 88 5.71 6.26 6.64
C ALA A 88 6.62 5.05 6.93
N VAL A 89 7.60 4.78 6.07
CA VAL A 89 8.58 3.71 6.27
C VAL A 89 9.50 4.01 7.45
N LEU A 90 9.97 5.25 7.56
CA LEU A 90 10.82 5.66 8.71
C LEU A 90 10.06 5.59 10.03
N LEU A 91 8.78 6.02 10.04
CA LEU A 91 7.94 5.86 11.23
C LEU A 91 7.74 4.37 11.56
N GLY A 92 7.43 3.53 10.55
CA GLY A 92 7.25 2.09 10.77
C GLY A 92 8.51 1.44 11.34
N GLY A 93 9.68 1.69 10.76
CA GLY A 93 10.95 1.17 11.27
C GLY A 93 11.32 1.72 12.65
N GLY A 94 11.13 3.02 12.88
CA GLY A 94 11.35 3.64 14.18
C GLY A 94 10.39 3.11 15.25
N ALA A 95 9.12 2.89 14.88
CA ALA A 95 8.12 2.34 15.79
C ALA A 95 8.43 0.89 16.19
N LEU A 96 9.01 0.07 15.29
CA LEU A 96 9.50 -1.27 15.65
C LEU A 96 10.64 -1.21 16.67
N ALA A 97 11.56 -0.26 16.52
CA ALA A 97 12.64 -0.07 17.50
C ALA A 97 12.10 0.43 18.86
N VAL A 98 11.11 1.33 18.83
CA VAL A 98 10.42 1.82 20.04
C VAL A 98 9.62 0.69 20.68
N ASP A 99 8.98 -0.19 19.91
CA ASP A 99 8.25 -1.35 20.43
C ASP A 99 9.17 -2.22 21.29
N VAL A 100 10.35 -2.57 20.81
CA VAL A 100 11.34 -3.36 21.55
C VAL A 100 11.84 -2.61 22.80
N ALA A 101 12.05 -1.29 22.71
CA ALA A 101 12.49 -0.49 23.85
C ALA A 101 11.41 -0.37 24.94
N VAL A 102 10.14 -0.24 24.53
CA VAL A 102 8.99 -0.16 25.45
C VAL A 102 8.70 -1.54 26.07
N ASP A 103 8.87 -2.62 25.29
CA ASP A 103 8.77 -4.01 25.78
C ASP A 103 9.72 -4.27 26.97
N ARG A 104 10.91 -3.64 26.96
CA ARG A 104 11.89 -3.73 28.05
C ARG A 104 11.42 -3.13 29.37
N VAL A 105 10.49 -2.18 29.32
CA VAL A 105 9.94 -1.50 30.52
C VAL A 105 8.73 -2.26 31.07
N ASP A 106 8.18 -3.19 30.28
CA ASP A 106 7.01 -4.00 30.59
C ASP A 106 5.83 -3.18 31.14
N PRO A 107 5.33 -2.19 30.36
CA PRO A 107 4.29 -1.30 30.83
C PRO A 107 2.94 -2.02 30.92
N THR A 108 2.29 -1.94 32.09
CA THR A 108 1.00 -2.58 32.32
C THR A 108 -0.06 -1.58 32.82
N GLY A 109 -1.32 -1.93 32.60
CA GLY A 109 -2.46 -1.18 33.11
C GLY A 109 -2.94 -0.01 32.22
N PRO A 110 -4.12 0.54 32.56
CA PRO A 110 -4.84 1.51 31.69
C PRO A 110 -4.09 2.84 31.49
N GLY A 111 -3.33 3.27 32.52
CA GLY A 111 -2.52 4.50 32.41
C GLY A 111 -1.40 4.37 31.37
N ALA A 112 -0.69 3.24 31.38
CA ALA A 112 0.34 2.94 30.39
C ALA A 112 -0.27 2.83 28.98
N THR A 113 -1.41 2.14 28.83
CA THR A 113 -2.13 2.06 27.55
C THR A 113 -2.47 3.46 27.04
N ALA A 114 -3.05 4.31 27.86
CA ALA A 114 -3.42 5.68 27.47
C ALA A 114 -2.18 6.50 27.05
N LEU A 115 -1.08 6.39 27.78
CA LEU A 115 0.18 7.07 27.46
C LEU A 115 0.72 6.62 26.10
N LEU A 116 0.76 5.33 25.84
CA LEU A 116 1.23 4.77 24.57
C LEU A 116 0.33 5.18 23.39
N VAL A 117 -0.98 5.20 23.59
CA VAL A 117 -1.95 5.67 22.58
C VAL A 117 -1.68 7.13 22.24
N VAL A 118 -1.53 8.00 23.25
CA VAL A 118 -1.27 9.43 23.03
C VAL A 118 0.09 9.63 22.33
N ALA A 119 1.14 8.95 22.79
CA ALA A 119 2.46 9.01 22.16
C ALA A 119 2.42 8.55 20.70
N GLY A 120 1.74 7.46 20.41
CA GLY A 120 1.56 6.95 19.04
C GLY A 120 0.77 7.91 18.15
N TRP A 121 -0.29 8.51 18.66
CA TRP A 121 -1.05 9.53 17.91
C TRP A 121 -0.22 10.79 17.64
N LEU A 122 0.60 11.23 18.60
CA LEU A 122 1.52 12.33 18.38
C LEU A 122 2.57 11.99 17.30
N ALA A 123 3.09 10.75 17.29
CA ALA A 123 4.01 10.29 16.25
C ALA A 123 3.35 10.24 14.86
N VAL A 124 2.12 9.73 14.76
CA VAL A 124 1.33 9.76 13.51
C VAL A 124 1.06 11.19 13.09
N GLY A 125 0.57 12.05 13.99
CA GLY A 125 0.27 13.45 13.71
C GLY A 125 1.49 14.25 13.25
N SER A 126 2.65 14.08 13.89
CA SER A 126 3.90 14.72 13.51
C SER A 126 4.39 14.28 12.13
N THR A 127 4.22 12.98 11.81
CA THR A 127 4.54 12.42 10.48
C THR A 127 3.62 13.01 9.40
N VAL A 128 2.33 13.10 9.65
CA VAL A 128 1.36 13.74 8.76
C VAL A 128 1.73 15.21 8.53
N ALA A 129 2.00 15.96 9.61
CA ALA A 129 2.37 17.36 9.51
C ALA A 129 3.67 17.57 8.72
N SER A 130 4.68 16.70 8.91
CA SER A 130 5.94 16.77 8.18
C SER A 130 5.77 16.45 6.68
N ALA A 131 4.94 15.47 6.34
CA ALA A 131 4.64 15.09 4.97
C ALA A 131 3.88 16.20 4.23
N VAL A 132 2.88 16.82 4.89
CA VAL A 132 2.12 17.96 4.32
C VAL A 132 3.02 19.17 4.06
N ARG A 133 3.94 19.48 4.98
CA ARG A 133 4.92 20.59 4.78
C ARG A 133 5.83 20.34 3.58
N ARG A 134 6.31 19.12 3.39
CA ARG A 134 7.14 18.73 2.23
C ARG A 134 6.37 18.87 0.91
N ASP A 135 5.10 18.46 0.89
CA ASP A 135 4.24 18.64 -0.29
C ASP A 135 4.05 20.14 -0.64
N GLY A 136 3.91 21.01 0.35
CA GLY A 136 3.80 22.45 0.16
C GLY A 136 5.11 23.09 -0.37
N ALA A 137 6.25 22.67 0.13
CA ALA A 137 7.56 23.19 -0.30
C ALA A 137 7.88 22.87 -1.77
N THR A 138 7.55 21.64 -2.23
CA THR A 138 7.78 21.24 -3.64
C THR A 138 6.86 21.94 -4.64
N GLY A 139 5.75 22.51 -4.19
CA GLY A 139 4.79 23.24 -5.04
C GLY A 139 5.19 24.71 -5.32
N VAL A 140 6.12 25.29 -4.54
CA VAL A 140 6.48 26.72 -4.64
C VAL A 140 7.67 26.94 -5.60
N ASP A 141 8.50 25.93 -5.82
CA ASP A 141 9.67 25.99 -6.72
C ASP A 141 9.36 25.58 -8.17
N GLY A 142 8.13 25.83 -8.65
CA GLY A 142 7.90 25.89 -10.09
C GLY A 142 8.91 26.92 -10.64
N PRO A 143 9.63 26.64 -11.74
CA PRO A 143 10.61 27.56 -12.27
C PRO A 143 9.92 28.93 -12.44
N ARG A 144 10.23 29.88 -11.56
CA ARG A 144 10.06 31.29 -11.90
C ARG A 144 10.79 31.40 -13.21
N ARG A 145 10.04 31.38 -14.33
CA ARG A 145 10.55 31.97 -15.56
C ARG A 145 11.10 33.30 -15.10
N ALA A 146 12.42 33.39 -15.07
CA ALA A 146 13.09 34.67 -15.10
C ALA A 146 12.55 35.30 -16.39
N ASP A 147 11.52 36.11 -16.24
CA ASP A 147 11.14 37.05 -17.26
C ASP A 147 12.39 37.88 -17.45
N GLY A 148 13.16 37.50 -18.47
CA GLY A 148 14.32 38.23 -18.93
C GLY A 148 13.84 39.53 -19.46
N THR A 149 13.60 40.50 -18.57
CA THR A 149 13.68 41.89 -18.89
C THR A 149 15.14 42.19 -19.20
N GLY A 150 15.55 41.84 -20.42
CA GLY A 150 16.76 42.37 -21.00
C GLY A 150 16.52 43.91 -21.19
N PRO A 151 17.41 44.78 -20.69
CA PRO A 151 17.39 46.16 -21.05
C PRO A 151 17.95 46.28 -22.46
N GLY A 152 17.03 46.34 -23.45
CA GLY A 152 17.34 46.59 -24.85
C GLY A 152 16.80 47.96 -25.22
N ASP A 153 17.53 49.03 -24.88
CA ASP A 153 17.41 50.32 -25.48
C ASP A 153 17.67 50.21 -26.99
N ALA A 154 16.67 50.56 -27.79
CA ALA A 154 16.88 51.21 -29.10
C ALA A 154 15.64 51.99 -29.48
N PRO A 155 15.76 53.34 -29.67
CA PRO A 155 14.65 54.14 -30.24
C PRO A 155 14.76 54.19 -31.76
N GLY A 156 13.66 54.12 -32.43
CA GLY A 156 13.59 54.58 -33.81
C GLY A 156 12.82 53.70 -34.78
N GLY A 157 11.70 54.20 -35.26
CA GLY A 157 11.05 53.66 -36.43
C GLY A 157 9.55 53.87 -36.46
N ALA A 158 9.13 55.10 -36.87
CA ALA A 158 7.77 55.38 -37.29
C ALA A 158 7.45 54.62 -38.57
N GLY A 159 6.27 53.95 -38.63
CA GLY A 159 5.80 53.26 -39.83
C GLY A 159 4.33 52.91 -39.70
N LEU A 160 3.55 53.58 -40.51
CA LEU A 160 2.11 53.61 -40.66
C LEU A 160 1.46 52.24 -41.00
N ALA A 161 0.24 52.15 -40.54
CA ALA A 161 -0.98 51.65 -41.23
C ALA A 161 -1.02 50.17 -41.73
N GLY A 162 -2.06 49.49 -41.30
CA GLY A 162 -2.55 48.30 -42.00
C GLY A 162 -3.46 47.42 -41.14
N ALA A 163 -4.74 47.76 -41.14
CA ALA A 163 -5.79 46.88 -40.64
C ALA A 163 -5.86 45.60 -41.48
N ALA A 164 -5.93 44.47 -40.84
CA ALA A 164 -6.67 43.31 -41.31
C ALA A 164 -6.79 42.26 -40.16
N SER A 165 -7.96 42.21 -39.57
CA SER A 165 -8.45 41.11 -38.78
C SER A 165 -8.51 39.86 -39.65
N VAL A 166 -7.62 38.91 -39.46
CA VAL A 166 -7.75 37.57 -40.03
C VAL A 166 -7.97 36.61 -38.90
N ALA A 167 -9.14 35.94 -38.94
CA ALA A 167 -9.53 34.83 -38.11
C ALA A 167 -8.38 33.81 -38.04
N GLY A 168 -7.86 33.59 -36.85
CA GLY A 168 -6.78 32.63 -36.64
C GLY A 168 -7.32 31.21 -36.82
N PRO A 169 -6.62 30.41 -37.63
CA PRO A 169 -7.00 29.02 -37.82
C PRO A 169 -6.70 28.18 -36.59
N ASP A 170 -7.62 27.25 -36.37
CA ASP A 170 -7.50 26.00 -35.64
C ASP A 170 -6.16 25.80 -34.90
N ARG A 171 -6.27 25.75 -33.56
CA ARG A 171 -5.27 25.13 -32.74
C ARG A 171 -5.21 23.63 -33.12
N THR A 172 -4.40 23.33 -34.12
CA THR A 172 -3.96 21.94 -34.32
C THR A 172 -3.43 21.42 -33.01
N VAL A 173 -4.16 20.46 -32.43
CA VAL A 173 -3.70 19.66 -31.32
C VAL A 173 -2.37 19.03 -31.75
N GLY A 174 -1.26 19.61 -31.35
CA GLY A 174 0.06 19.11 -31.66
C GLY A 174 0.15 17.64 -31.27
N PRO A 175 0.89 16.81 -32.03
CA PRO A 175 1.06 15.41 -31.73
C PRO A 175 1.56 15.28 -30.27
N ALA A 176 0.86 14.45 -29.49
CA ALA A 176 1.19 14.19 -28.10
C ALA A 176 2.68 13.83 -28.00
N ASP A 177 3.44 14.63 -27.27
CA ASP A 177 4.87 14.45 -27.07
C ASP A 177 5.13 13.03 -26.52
N PRO A 178 5.77 12.13 -27.28
CA PRO A 178 6.02 10.76 -26.88
C PRO A 178 7.00 10.65 -25.69
N HIS A 179 7.69 11.75 -25.35
CA HIS A 179 8.61 11.84 -24.20
C HIS A 179 7.96 12.41 -22.96
N ARG A 180 6.66 12.70 -22.99
CA ARG A 180 5.98 13.10 -21.76
C ARG A 180 6.13 11.96 -20.75
N PRO A 181 6.88 12.12 -19.64
CA PRO A 181 7.15 11.05 -18.72
C PRO A 181 5.81 10.49 -18.24
N VAL A 182 5.64 9.16 -18.36
CA VAL A 182 4.49 8.42 -17.86
C VAL A 182 4.30 8.86 -16.41
N GLY A 183 3.30 9.71 -16.22
CA GLY A 183 3.28 10.66 -15.14
C GLY A 183 3.38 10.02 -13.77
N VAL A 184 3.83 10.81 -12.82
CA VAL A 184 3.82 10.64 -11.38
C VAL A 184 2.57 9.86 -10.90
N ALA A 185 1.40 10.12 -11.51
CA ALA A 185 0.15 9.41 -11.25
C ALA A 185 0.17 7.88 -11.50
N GLY A 186 1.01 7.38 -12.40
CA GLY A 186 1.13 5.93 -12.65
C GLY A 186 1.95 5.22 -11.56
N ARG A 187 3.02 5.85 -11.09
CA ARG A 187 3.86 5.33 -10.00
C ARG A 187 3.10 5.31 -8.67
N ASP A 188 2.39 6.38 -8.34
CA ASP A 188 1.62 6.49 -7.10
C ASP A 188 0.53 5.41 -7.02
N ARG A 189 -0.14 5.11 -8.14
CA ARG A 189 -1.09 4.00 -8.23
C ARG A 189 -0.42 2.64 -8.02
N ALA A 190 0.78 2.44 -8.56
CA ALA A 190 1.53 1.19 -8.37
C ALA A 190 1.92 1.01 -6.90
N VAL A 191 2.33 2.07 -6.20
CA VAL A 191 2.61 2.06 -4.76
C VAL A 191 1.36 1.69 -3.96
N LEU A 192 0.21 2.30 -4.27
CA LEU A 192 -1.06 1.98 -3.60
C LEU A 192 -1.50 0.54 -3.84
N ALA A 193 -1.37 0.04 -5.07
CA ALA A 193 -1.69 -1.35 -5.40
C ALA A 193 -0.75 -2.33 -4.68
N GLY A 194 0.55 -2.00 -4.60
CA GLY A 194 1.54 -2.77 -3.84
C GLY A 194 1.22 -2.78 -2.35
N ALA A 195 0.94 -1.62 -1.75
CA ALA A 195 0.55 -1.52 -0.34
C ALA A 195 -0.73 -2.32 -0.03
N ALA A 196 -1.73 -2.29 -0.93
CA ALA A 196 -2.93 -3.09 -0.80
C ALA A 196 -2.64 -4.61 -0.85
N ALA A 197 -1.74 -5.06 -1.75
CA ALA A 197 -1.35 -6.46 -1.83
C ALA A 197 -0.57 -6.91 -0.58
N VAL A 198 0.35 -6.08 -0.09
CA VAL A 198 1.07 -6.33 1.18
C VAL A 198 0.09 -6.43 2.35
N ALA A 199 -0.83 -5.47 2.49
CA ALA A 199 -1.82 -5.48 3.55
C ALA A 199 -2.74 -6.71 3.50
N ALA A 200 -3.09 -7.20 2.29
CA ALA A 200 -3.86 -8.44 2.13
C ALA A 200 -3.11 -9.65 2.68
N VAL A 201 -1.81 -9.79 2.38
CA VAL A 201 -0.99 -10.90 2.91
C VAL A 201 -0.80 -10.76 4.43
N LEU A 202 -0.59 -9.55 4.94
CA LEU A 202 -0.49 -9.30 6.39
C LEU A 202 -1.80 -9.61 7.12
N ALA A 203 -2.96 -9.34 6.50
CA ALA A 203 -4.26 -9.73 7.07
C ALA A 203 -4.40 -11.25 7.21
N LEU A 204 -3.90 -12.01 6.22
CA LEU A 204 -3.85 -13.47 6.31
C LEU A 204 -2.84 -13.94 7.36
N THR A 205 -1.69 -13.28 7.45
CA THR A 205 -0.70 -13.58 8.48
C THR A 205 -1.30 -13.42 9.87
N ALA A 206 -2.09 -12.37 10.12
CA ALA A 206 -2.76 -12.16 11.41
C ALA A 206 -3.71 -13.32 11.80
N VAL A 207 -4.41 -13.93 10.85
CA VAL A 207 -5.28 -15.10 11.15
C VAL A 207 -4.52 -16.43 11.18
N LEU A 208 -3.34 -16.50 10.59
CA LEU A 208 -2.46 -17.67 10.63
C LEU A 208 -1.64 -17.73 11.92
N THR A 209 -1.38 -16.60 12.59
CA THR A 209 -0.64 -16.59 13.86
C THR A 209 -1.32 -17.50 14.88
N ARG A 210 -0.52 -18.35 15.49
CA ARG A 210 -0.99 -19.26 16.55
C ARG A 210 -0.97 -18.53 17.87
N SER A 211 -2.13 -18.47 18.54
CA SER A 211 -2.21 -18.00 19.93
C SER A 211 -1.74 -19.10 20.90
N PRO A 212 -1.28 -18.74 22.10
CA PRO A 212 -0.89 -19.70 23.11
C PRO A 212 -2.01 -20.67 23.45
N THR A 213 -1.64 -21.95 23.56
CA THR A 213 -2.58 -23.05 23.85
C THR A 213 -3.37 -22.80 25.13
N GLY A 214 -4.67 -23.02 25.09
CA GLY A 214 -5.59 -22.85 26.21
C GLY A 214 -6.09 -21.43 26.44
N ARG A 215 -5.55 -20.42 25.73
CA ARG A 215 -6.04 -19.02 25.78
C ARG A 215 -6.60 -18.51 24.45
N GLU A 216 -6.61 -19.36 23.44
CA GLU A 216 -7.06 -18.99 22.08
C GLU A 216 -8.42 -18.29 22.02
N PRO A 217 -9.49 -18.76 22.71
CA PRO A 217 -10.80 -18.09 22.58
C PRO A 217 -10.80 -16.65 23.08
N ALA A 218 -9.99 -16.33 24.09
CA ALA A 218 -9.90 -14.98 24.64
C ALA A 218 -9.06 -14.04 23.76
N LEU A 219 -8.12 -14.59 22.99
CA LEU A 219 -7.16 -13.84 22.17
C LEU A 219 -7.52 -13.77 20.68
N ASP A 220 -8.39 -14.65 20.20
CA ASP A 220 -8.87 -14.65 18.80
C ASP A 220 -9.44 -13.30 18.32
N PRO A 221 -10.20 -12.54 19.12
CA PRO A 221 -10.67 -11.23 18.72
C PRO A 221 -9.55 -10.26 18.32
N ALA A 222 -8.39 -10.34 18.99
CA ALA A 222 -7.25 -9.48 18.70
C ALA A 222 -6.66 -9.74 17.31
N ALA A 223 -6.47 -11.00 16.95
CA ALA A 223 -6.02 -11.40 15.63
C ALA A 223 -7.03 -10.99 14.53
N LEU A 224 -8.32 -11.18 14.79
CA LEU A 224 -9.39 -10.80 13.86
C LEU A 224 -9.47 -9.28 13.66
N VAL A 225 -9.42 -8.49 14.72
CA VAL A 225 -9.45 -7.01 14.61
C VAL A 225 -8.24 -6.51 13.84
N THR A 226 -7.05 -7.07 14.09
CA THR A 226 -5.85 -6.74 13.33
C THR A 226 -6.00 -7.10 11.85
N ALA A 227 -6.52 -8.29 11.54
CA ALA A 227 -6.76 -8.73 10.18
C ALA A 227 -7.81 -7.87 9.45
N LEU A 228 -8.90 -7.51 10.12
CA LEU A 228 -9.95 -6.64 9.55
C LEU A 228 -9.46 -5.21 9.31
N LEU A 229 -8.60 -4.69 10.18
CA LEU A 229 -7.95 -3.39 9.95
C LEU A 229 -7.06 -3.42 8.71
N LEU A 230 -6.24 -4.46 8.54
CA LEU A 230 -5.41 -4.67 7.36
C LEU A 230 -6.25 -4.91 6.10
N LEU A 231 -7.39 -5.60 6.21
CA LEU A 231 -8.37 -5.73 5.13
C LEU A 231 -8.94 -4.37 4.72
N ALA A 232 -9.24 -3.50 5.67
CA ALA A 232 -9.71 -2.14 5.37
C ALA A 232 -8.65 -1.33 4.61
N VAL A 233 -7.37 -1.46 4.98
CA VAL A 233 -6.23 -0.90 4.21
C VAL A 233 -6.18 -1.49 2.80
N THR A 234 -6.33 -2.81 2.67
CA THR A 234 -6.34 -3.52 1.39
C THR A 234 -7.42 -2.99 0.45
N VAL A 235 -8.66 -2.96 0.91
CA VAL A 235 -9.82 -2.52 0.11
C VAL A 235 -9.70 -1.05 -0.28
N THR A 236 -9.33 -0.20 0.67
CA THR A 236 -9.20 1.24 0.43
C THR A 236 -8.05 1.52 -0.54
N GLY A 237 -6.90 0.86 -0.36
CA GLY A 237 -5.72 0.98 -1.22
C GLY A 237 -6.01 0.53 -2.66
N ALA A 238 -6.59 -0.65 -2.82
CA ALA A 238 -6.99 -1.16 -4.13
C ALA A 238 -8.01 -0.25 -4.81
N ALA A 239 -9.01 0.20 -4.05
CA ALA A 239 -9.98 1.16 -4.52
C ALA A 239 -9.35 2.50 -4.93
N ALA A 240 -8.38 3.02 -4.19
CA ALA A 240 -7.68 4.26 -4.52
C ALA A 240 -6.79 4.13 -5.76
N ALA A 241 -6.15 2.96 -5.95
CA ALA A 241 -5.31 2.66 -7.10
C ALA A 241 -6.10 2.42 -8.40
N ALA A 242 -7.41 2.16 -8.33
CA ALA A 242 -8.24 1.82 -9.48
C ALA A 242 -8.32 2.99 -10.49
N PRO A 243 -8.11 2.74 -11.80
CA PRO A 243 -8.09 3.79 -12.83
C PRO A 243 -9.48 4.35 -13.13
N ALA A 244 -10.52 3.53 -13.01
CA ALA A 244 -11.89 3.90 -13.33
C ALA A 244 -12.69 4.33 -12.09
N ARG A 245 -13.51 5.37 -12.23
CA ARG A 245 -14.51 5.78 -11.23
C ARG A 245 -15.87 5.30 -11.71
N GLY A 246 -16.59 4.51 -10.91
CA GLY A 246 -17.93 4.06 -11.29
C GLY A 246 -18.46 2.92 -10.44
N ARG A 247 -19.69 2.48 -10.73
CA ARG A 247 -20.39 1.42 -10.00
C ARG A 247 -19.57 0.11 -9.97
N ARG A 248 -18.94 -0.27 -11.09
CA ARG A 248 -18.10 -1.49 -11.16
C ARG A 248 -16.96 -1.52 -10.14
N ARG A 249 -16.32 -0.37 -9.89
CA ARG A 249 -15.28 -0.27 -8.87
C ARG A 249 -15.85 -0.44 -7.47
N LEU A 250 -16.99 0.18 -7.21
CA LEU A 250 -17.64 0.08 -5.91
C LEU A 250 -18.06 -1.37 -5.64
N THR A 251 -18.73 -2.02 -6.60
CA THR A 251 -19.16 -3.42 -6.46
C THR A 251 -17.98 -4.37 -6.27
N ALA A 252 -16.89 -4.20 -7.03
CA ALA A 252 -15.69 -5.03 -6.88
C ALA A 252 -15.01 -4.80 -5.52
N ALA A 253 -14.89 -3.54 -5.06
CA ALA A 253 -14.33 -3.23 -3.74
C ALA A 253 -15.20 -3.79 -2.62
N THR A 254 -16.53 -3.67 -2.73
CA THR A 254 -17.48 -4.28 -1.80
C THR A 254 -17.36 -5.80 -1.81
N GLY A 255 -17.21 -6.42 -2.98
CA GLY A 255 -16.98 -7.86 -3.10
C GLY A 255 -15.74 -8.31 -2.34
N VAL A 256 -14.61 -7.62 -2.51
CA VAL A 256 -13.36 -7.90 -1.76
C VAL A 256 -13.57 -7.71 -0.26
N ALA A 257 -14.24 -6.63 0.14
CA ALA A 257 -14.51 -6.34 1.56
C ALA A 257 -15.39 -7.40 2.21
N VAL A 258 -16.48 -7.82 1.54
CA VAL A 258 -17.41 -8.85 2.04
C VAL A 258 -16.72 -10.21 2.09
N THR A 259 -16.03 -10.61 1.01
CA THR A 259 -15.31 -11.90 0.97
C THR A 259 -14.23 -11.97 2.04
N GLY A 260 -13.44 -10.89 2.22
CA GLY A 260 -12.44 -10.83 3.28
C GLY A 260 -13.07 -10.77 4.68
N GLY A 261 -14.12 -9.94 4.86
CA GLY A 261 -14.81 -9.78 6.13
C GLY A 261 -15.47 -11.05 6.65
N ILE A 262 -15.96 -11.90 5.76
CA ILE A 262 -16.52 -13.22 6.10
C ILE A 262 -15.41 -14.28 6.14
N GLY A 263 -14.49 -14.25 5.17
CA GLY A 263 -13.47 -15.28 5.01
C GLY A 263 -12.44 -15.31 6.15
N LEU A 264 -11.99 -14.13 6.63
CA LEU A 264 -11.02 -14.08 7.74
C LEU A 264 -11.52 -14.75 9.02
N PRO A 265 -12.74 -14.44 9.52
CA PRO A 265 -13.31 -15.18 10.64
C PRO A 265 -13.46 -16.68 10.38
N LEU A 266 -13.92 -17.07 9.17
CA LEU A 266 -14.07 -18.49 8.82
C LEU A 266 -12.73 -19.24 8.84
N VAL A 267 -11.65 -18.64 8.34
CA VAL A 267 -10.30 -19.22 8.44
C VAL A 267 -9.91 -19.42 9.90
N ARG A 268 -10.27 -18.47 10.78
CA ARG A 268 -9.93 -18.56 12.20
C ARG A 268 -10.68 -19.66 12.94
N LEU A 269 -11.88 -20.02 12.48
CA LEU A 269 -12.66 -21.14 13.04
C LEU A 269 -12.04 -22.51 12.72
N VAL A 270 -11.18 -22.60 11.72
CA VAL A 270 -10.47 -23.84 11.37
C VAL A 270 -9.34 -24.05 12.38
N GLY A 271 -9.08 -25.32 12.73
CA GLY A 271 -7.98 -25.65 13.65
C GLY A 271 -6.63 -25.13 13.17
N PRO A 272 -5.72 -24.74 14.09
CA PRO A 272 -4.47 -24.07 13.73
C PRO A 272 -3.60 -24.80 12.70
N ALA A 273 -3.62 -26.13 12.72
CA ALA A 273 -2.86 -26.97 11.78
C ALA A 273 -3.40 -26.90 10.34
N ASP A 274 -4.71 -26.70 10.19
CA ASP A 274 -5.40 -26.80 8.90
C ASP A 274 -5.70 -25.42 8.27
N ARG A 275 -5.35 -24.32 8.95
CA ARG A 275 -5.66 -22.93 8.50
C ARG A 275 -4.97 -22.53 7.21
N LEU A 276 -3.85 -23.14 6.87
CA LEU A 276 -3.03 -22.70 5.75
C LEU A 276 -3.77 -22.75 4.40
N VAL A 277 -4.47 -23.86 4.12
CA VAL A 277 -5.16 -24.04 2.84
C VAL A 277 -6.29 -23.03 2.68
N PRO A 278 -7.26 -22.89 3.61
CA PRO A 278 -8.29 -21.87 3.48
C PRO A 278 -7.75 -20.44 3.46
N ALA A 279 -6.67 -20.16 4.20
CA ALA A 279 -6.00 -18.86 4.13
C ALA A 279 -5.38 -18.59 2.76
N ALA A 280 -4.71 -19.58 2.15
CA ALA A 280 -4.14 -19.44 0.82
C ALA A 280 -5.23 -19.21 -0.26
N LEU A 281 -6.35 -19.91 -0.17
CA LEU A 281 -7.49 -19.72 -1.08
C LEU A 281 -8.11 -18.32 -0.89
N LEU A 282 -8.35 -17.90 0.34
CA LEU A 282 -8.83 -16.56 0.63
C LEU A 282 -7.84 -15.50 0.12
N GLY A 283 -6.54 -15.72 0.33
CA GLY A 283 -5.47 -14.85 -0.16
C GLY A 283 -5.49 -14.70 -1.67
N ALA A 284 -5.65 -15.79 -2.38
CA ALA A 284 -5.78 -15.77 -3.84
C ALA A 284 -6.96 -14.92 -4.29
N VAL A 285 -8.12 -15.07 -3.64
CA VAL A 285 -9.31 -14.26 -3.95
C VAL A 285 -9.10 -12.79 -3.67
N LEU A 286 -8.53 -12.43 -2.51
CA LEU A 286 -8.25 -11.05 -2.15
C LEU A 286 -7.24 -10.40 -3.11
N LEU A 287 -6.13 -11.09 -3.43
CA LEU A 287 -5.09 -10.59 -4.32
C LEU A 287 -5.57 -10.48 -5.78
N LEU A 288 -6.39 -11.43 -6.24
CA LEU A 288 -7.06 -11.32 -7.52
C LEU A 288 -8.02 -10.13 -7.53
N GLY A 289 -8.80 -9.94 -6.47
CA GLY A 289 -9.68 -8.79 -6.31
C GLY A 289 -8.93 -7.47 -6.38
N VAL A 290 -7.80 -7.35 -5.67
CA VAL A 290 -6.90 -6.19 -5.75
C VAL A 290 -6.41 -5.97 -7.18
N THR A 291 -5.99 -7.04 -7.86
CA THR A 291 -5.47 -6.96 -9.24
C THR A 291 -6.56 -6.54 -10.23
N LEU A 292 -7.75 -7.11 -10.12
CA LEU A 292 -8.91 -6.76 -10.95
C LEU A 292 -9.36 -5.30 -10.76
N LEU A 293 -9.31 -4.81 -9.53
CA LEU A 293 -9.61 -3.41 -9.22
C LEU A 293 -8.60 -2.44 -9.83
N THR A 294 -7.32 -2.80 -9.77
CA THR A 294 -6.24 -1.92 -10.22
C THR A 294 -5.95 -2.03 -11.71
N ARG A 295 -6.28 -3.16 -12.35
CA ARG A 295 -5.98 -3.45 -13.77
C ARG A 295 -7.10 -4.21 -14.49
N PRO A 296 -8.22 -3.56 -14.83
CA PRO A 296 -9.42 -4.24 -15.36
C PRO A 296 -9.31 -4.75 -16.81
N ALA A 297 -8.24 -4.47 -17.53
CA ALA A 297 -8.13 -4.76 -18.97
C ALA A 297 -6.89 -5.62 -19.30
N LEU A 298 -6.82 -6.84 -18.71
CA LEU A 298 -5.77 -7.79 -19.04
C LEU A 298 -6.32 -8.90 -19.95
N PRO A 299 -5.50 -9.51 -20.83
CA PRO A 299 -5.91 -10.68 -21.60
C PRO A 299 -6.16 -11.88 -20.69
N ALA A 300 -7.12 -12.76 -21.05
CA ALA A 300 -7.56 -13.88 -20.21
C ALA A 300 -6.42 -14.76 -19.69
N ARG A 301 -5.44 -15.08 -20.54
CA ARG A 301 -4.25 -15.86 -20.15
C ARG A 301 -3.45 -15.22 -19.00
N ARG A 302 -3.40 -13.88 -18.90
CA ARG A 302 -2.70 -13.20 -17.83
C ARG A 302 -3.46 -13.32 -16.51
N TYR A 303 -4.79 -13.38 -16.54
CA TYR A 303 -5.57 -13.64 -15.33
C TYR A 303 -5.31 -15.02 -14.75
N LEU A 304 -5.10 -16.05 -15.59
CA LEU A 304 -4.71 -17.38 -15.12
C LEU A 304 -3.33 -17.35 -14.43
N VAL A 305 -2.34 -16.70 -15.04
CA VAL A 305 -1.01 -16.55 -14.43
C VAL A 305 -1.08 -15.75 -13.14
N LEU A 306 -1.84 -14.66 -13.11
CA LEU A 306 -2.05 -13.86 -11.91
C LEU A 306 -2.76 -14.65 -10.81
N GLY A 307 -3.73 -15.52 -11.19
CA GLY A 307 -4.39 -16.42 -10.27
C GLY A 307 -3.42 -17.43 -9.65
N ALA A 308 -2.58 -18.04 -10.47
CA ALA A 308 -1.53 -18.94 -9.98
C ALA A 308 -0.53 -18.23 -9.07
N VAL A 309 -0.06 -17.02 -9.44
CA VAL A 309 0.84 -16.22 -8.60
C VAL A 309 0.15 -15.79 -7.31
N ALA A 310 -1.11 -15.36 -7.35
CA ALA A 310 -1.86 -14.96 -6.16
C ALA A 310 -2.10 -16.13 -5.18
N LEU A 311 -2.23 -17.35 -5.68
CA LEU A 311 -2.40 -18.55 -4.88
C LEU A 311 -1.06 -19.04 -4.30
N LEU A 312 -0.04 -19.16 -5.15
CA LEU A 312 1.20 -19.85 -4.79
C LEU A 312 2.23 -18.92 -4.13
N ALA A 313 2.39 -17.67 -4.64
CA ALA A 313 3.46 -16.81 -4.18
C ALA A 313 3.34 -16.47 -2.67
N PRO A 314 2.18 -16.05 -2.12
CA PRO A 314 2.10 -15.76 -0.69
C PRO A 314 2.37 -17.00 0.17
N ALA A 315 1.84 -18.16 -0.20
CA ALA A 315 2.03 -19.40 0.56
C ALA A 315 3.48 -19.87 0.53
N VAL A 316 4.11 -19.91 -0.64
CA VAL A 316 5.51 -20.33 -0.79
C VAL A 316 6.46 -19.36 -0.11
N LEU A 317 6.29 -18.04 -0.36
CA LEU A 317 7.16 -17.03 0.24
C LEU A 317 7.01 -16.97 1.76
N TRP A 318 5.77 -17.12 2.27
CA TRP A 318 5.52 -17.17 3.71
C TRP A 318 6.20 -18.39 4.36
N HIS A 319 6.10 -19.58 3.73
CA HIS A 319 6.77 -20.79 4.20
C HIS A 319 8.29 -20.65 4.20
N VAL A 320 8.84 -20.17 3.08
CA VAL A 320 10.31 -19.96 2.97
C VAL A 320 10.78 -18.93 3.98
N ALA A 321 10.06 -17.81 4.13
CA ALA A 321 10.42 -16.79 5.10
C ALA A 321 10.28 -17.28 6.54
N SER A 322 9.26 -18.12 6.85
CA SER A 322 9.10 -18.73 8.17
C SER A 322 10.23 -19.72 8.46
N LEU A 323 10.62 -20.53 7.47
CA LEU A 323 11.75 -21.46 7.61
C LEU A 323 13.07 -20.69 7.84
N VAL A 324 13.32 -19.63 7.06
CA VAL A 324 14.48 -18.76 7.25
C VAL A 324 14.44 -18.11 8.63
N SER A 325 13.27 -17.61 9.05
CA SER A 325 13.08 -17.06 10.41
C SER A 325 13.36 -18.08 11.49
N ALA A 326 12.91 -19.34 11.33
CA ALA A 326 13.21 -20.41 12.28
C ALA A 326 14.70 -20.70 12.38
N VAL A 327 15.43 -20.70 11.25
CA VAL A 327 16.89 -20.95 11.21
C VAL A 327 17.67 -19.77 11.80
N LEU A 328 17.29 -18.53 11.47
CA LEU A 328 17.98 -17.33 11.94
C LEU A 328 17.58 -16.92 13.35
N SER A 329 16.48 -17.46 13.87
CA SER A 329 15.91 -17.16 15.20
C SER A 329 15.93 -15.66 15.55
N PRO A 330 15.36 -14.77 14.72
CA PRO A 330 15.41 -13.32 14.95
C PRO A 330 14.62 -12.91 16.21
N GLY A 331 13.76 -13.77 16.72
CA GLY A 331 13.05 -13.58 17.98
C GLY A 331 14.00 -13.53 19.17
N ALA A 332 15.02 -14.38 19.20
CA ALA A 332 15.96 -14.46 20.32
C ALA A 332 16.72 -13.14 20.58
N PRO A 333 17.37 -12.49 19.59
CA PRO A 333 17.99 -11.19 19.81
C PRO A 333 16.99 -10.09 20.16
N LEU A 334 15.77 -10.11 19.61
CA LEU A 334 14.73 -9.13 19.97
C LEU A 334 14.28 -9.32 21.42
N THR A 335 14.15 -10.56 21.88
CA THR A 335 13.81 -10.91 23.26
C THR A 335 14.91 -10.47 24.22
N ALA A 336 16.17 -10.72 23.87
CA ALA A 336 17.32 -10.25 24.65
C ALA A 336 17.38 -8.71 24.71
N LEU A 337 17.11 -8.02 23.59
CA LEU A 337 17.03 -6.56 23.54
C LEU A 337 15.88 -6.02 24.41
N ALA A 338 14.75 -6.70 24.45
CA ALA A 338 13.63 -6.39 25.33
C ALA A 338 13.94 -6.69 26.83
N GLY A 339 15.06 -7.31 27.14
CA GLY A 339 15.47 -7.62 28.52
C GLY A 339 14.86 -8.90 29.09
N ASN A 340 14.13 -9.65 28.27
CA ASN A 340 13.52 -10.91 28.65
C ASN A 340 14.49 -12.09 28.47
N SER A 341 14.33 -13.13 29.28
CA SER A 341 15.09 -14.36 29.11
C SER A 341 14.66 -15.04 27.80
N PRO A 342 15.60 -15.59 27.00
CA PRO A 342 15.24 -16.38 25.85
C PRO A 342 14.41 -17.57 26.28
N VAL A 343 13.33 -17.83 25.55
CA VAL A 343 12.47 -19.01 25.82
C VAL A 343 13.24 -20.26 25.45
N GLY A 344 13.49 -21.14 26.44
CA GLY A 344 14.24 -22.36 26.24
C GLY A 344 13.44 -23.46 25.54
N GLY A 345 14.05 -24.08 24.56
CA GLY A 345 13.77 -25.49 24.23
C GLY A 345 12.49 -25.81 23.50
N GLY A 346 12.22 -25.28 22.32
CA GLY A 346 11.26 -25.87 21.40
C GLY A 346 10.22 -24.93 20.81
N ASP A 347 10.12 -23.70 21.27
CA ASP A 347 9.34 -22.69 20.56
C ASP A 347 10.24 -22.11 19.44
N PRO A 348 9.97 -22.41 18.18
CA PRO A 348 10.72 -21.81 17.10
C PRO A 348 10.47 -20.30 17.17
N ASP A 349 11.54 -19.52 17.37
CA ASP A 349 11.53 -18.04 17.37
C ASP A 349 11.12 -17.46 16.02
N VAL A 350 10.00 -17.94 15.50
CA VAL A 350 9.46 -17.54 14.20
C VAL A 350 8.64 -16.28 14.37
N LEU A 351 9.17 -15.16 13.90
CA LEU A 351 8.38 -13.94 13.73
C LEU A 351 7.50 -14.07 12.49
N THR A 352 6.25 -14.49 12.70
CA THR A 352 5.27 -14.71 11.62
C THR A 352 4.91 -13.40 10.90
N SER A 353 4.91 -12.28 11.61
CA SER A 353 4.71 -10.94 11.04
C SER A 353 5.82 -10.55 10.05
N LEU A 354 7.08 -10.88 10.34
CA LEU A 354 8.20 -10.64 9.42
C LEU A 354 8.09 -11.54 8.18
N ALA A 355 7.76 -12.82 8.37
CA ALA A 355 7.49 -13.73 7.26
C ALA A 355 6.34 -13.22 6.38
N GLY A 356 5.26 -12.72 6.99
CA GLY A 356 4.14 -12.08 6.29
C GLY A 356 4.55 -10.84 5.50
N LEU A 357 5.40 -10.00 6.05
CA LEU A 357 5.91 -8.81 5.37
C LEU A 357 6.75 -9.18 4.14
N VAL A 358 7.68 -10.13 4.28
CA VAL A 358 8.51 -10.62 3.16
C VAL A 358 7.64 -11.26 2.08
N ALA A 359 6.68 -12.10 2.47
CA ALA A 359 5.74 -12.71 1.55
C ALA A 359 4.86 -11.67 0.86
N GLY A 360 4.38 -10.67 1.59
CA GLY A 360 3.58 -9.58 1.04
C GLY A 360 4.34 -8.74 0.02
N LEU A 361 5.55 -8.32 0.34
CA LEU A 361 6.42 -7.56 -0.58
C LEU A 361 6.78 -8.38 -1.82
N GLY A 362 7.19 -9.63 -1.64
CA GLY A 362 7.54 -10.54 -2.75
C GLY A 362 6.34 -10.79 -3.66
N THR A 363 5.16 -11.04 -3.09
CA THR A 363 3.91 -11.21 -3.85
C THR A 363 3.51 -9.94 -4.61
N ALA A 364 3.60 -8.77 -3.97
CA ALA A 364 3.31 -7.49 -4.63
C ALA A 364 4.24 -7.25 -5.82
N LEU A 365 5.53 -7.56 -5.68
CA LEU A 365 6.51 -7.48 -6.76
C LEU A 365 6.23 -8.48 -7.88
N ALA A 366 5.90 -9.73 -7.54
CA ALA A 366 5.55 -10.77 -8.52
C ALA A 366 4.31 -10.38 -9.32
N LEU A 367 3.24 -9.94 -8.65
CA LEU A 367 2.03 -9.45 -9.30
C LEU A 367 2.29 -8.22 -10.18
N ALA A 368 3.14 -7.29 -9.74
CA ALA A 368 3.51 -6.12 -10.53
C ALA A 368 4.27 -6.50 -11.82
N ARG A 369 5.16 -7.50 -11.75
CA ARG A 369 5.92 -8.01 -12.92
C ARG A 369 5.02 -8.73 -13.91
N VAL A 370 4.16 -9.65 -13.44
CA VAL A 370 3.24 -10.41 -14.30
C VAL A 370 2.19 -9.51 -14.95
N ALA A 371 1.67 -8.55 -14.19
CA ALA A 371 0.73 -7.56 -14.72
C ALA A 371 1.34 -6.69 -15.83
N GLY A 372 2.66 -6.66 -15.92
CA GLY A 372 3.42 -5.99 -16.97
C GLY A 372 3.46 -4.47 -16.83
N VAL A 373 4.60 -3.89 -17.20
CA VAL A 373 4.64 -2.52 -17.69
C VAL A 373 3.71 -2.47 -18.92
N PRO A 374 2.80 -1.47 -19.06
CA PRO A 374 1.97 -1.35 -20.26
C PRO A 374 2.90 -1.50 -21.47
N GLY A 375 2.68 -2.55 -22.26
CA GLY A 375 3.50 -2.80 -23.44
C GLY A 375 3.55 -1.51 -24.24
N ARG A 376 4.75 -1.13 -24.67
CA ARG A 376 4.91 -0.07 -25.69
C ARG A 376 3.80 -0.29 -26.71
N PRO A 377 2.97 0.73 -27.01
CA PRO A 377 1.98 0.59 -28.05
C PRO A 377 2.74 0.01 -29.25
N ALA A 378 2.28 -1.15 -29.74
CA ALA A 378 2.84 -1.74 -30.93
C ALA A 378 2.90 -0.61 -31.95
N HIS A 379 4.09 -0.29 -32.41
CA HIS A 379 4.30 0.74 -33.42
C HIS A 379 3.33 0.37 -34.55
N ARG A 380 2.15 1.03 -34.59
CA ARG A 380 1.32 0.95 -35.79
C ARG A 380 2.21 1.51 -36.87
N PRO A 381 2.63 0.70 -37.86
CA PRO A 381 3.35 1.23 -38.99
C PRO A 381 2.48 2.39 -39.49
N ALA A 382 3.10 3.57 -39.59
CA ALA A 382 2.42 4.72 -40.15
C ALA A 382 1.78 4.26 -41.46
N PRO A 383 0.49 4.55 -41.72
CA PRO A 383 -0.10 4.24 -43.01
C PRO A 383 0.84 4.85 -44.04
N SER A 384 1.42 3.96 -44.85
CA SER A 384 2.31 4.36 -45.92
C SER A 384 1.55 5.36 -46.78
N ALA A 385 1.97 6.64 -46.71
CA ALA A 385 1.48 7.70 -47.56
C ALA A 385 1.94 7.49 -49.01
N GLY A 386 1.62 6.33 -49.56
CA GLY A 386 2.00 5.85 -50.89
C GLY A 386 0.77 5.65 -51.77
N GLY A 387 -0.01 6.70 -51.91
CA GLY A 387 -1.07 6.77 -52.88
C GLY A 387 -0.96 8.10 -53.62
N SER A 388 0.07 8.23 -54.47
CA SER A 388 0.12 9.29 -55.45
C SER A 388 -1.10 9.15 -56.32
N ALA A 389 -2.10 10.03 -56.09
CA ALA A 389 -3.22 10.19 -56.99
C ALA A 389 -2.65 10.62 -58.38
N ARG A 390 -2.67 9.71 -59.33
CA ARG A 390 -2.48 10.04 -60.75
C ARG A 390 -3.52 11.06 -61.12
N PRO A 391 -3.15 12.22 -61.73
CA PRO A 391 -4.13 13.12 -62.29
C PRO A 391 -4.77 12.47 -63.52
N ALA A 392 -6.09 12.33 -63.51
CA ALA A 392 -6.86 11.92 -64.65
C ALA A 392 -6.73 12.99 -65.73
N SER A 393 -6.04 12.66 -66.81
CA SER A 393 -5.98 13.47 -68.03
C SER A 393 -7.39 13.59 -68.63
N ALA A 394 -7.99 14.75 -68.51
CA ALA A 394 -9.24 15.07 -69.17
C ALA A 394 -8.97 15.24 -70.67
N GLU A 395 -9.31 14.23 -71.42
CA GLU A 395 -9.33 14.26 -72.91
C GLU A 395 -10.56 15.06 -73.33
N ARG A 396 -10.35 16.35 -73.71
CA ARG A 396 -11.34 17.18 -74.33
C ARG A 396 -11.50 16.71 -75.80
N ARG A 397 -12.62 16.09 -76.14
CA ARG A 397 -13.09 15.99 -77.50
C ARG A 397 -14.04 17.19 -77.78
N TYR A 398 -13.74 17.96 -78.78
CA TYR A 398 -14.63 18.93 -79.48
C TYR A 398 -15.03 18.32 -80.81
N PRO A 399 -16.20 18.72 -81.32
CA PRO A 399 -16.92 18.08 -82.38
C PRO A 399 -16.34 18.26 -83.78
#